data_8906eadd84cc88393dd2abcbfb72f7a4
#
_entry.id   8906eadd84cc88393dd2abcbfb72f7a4
#
_cell.length_a   1.000
_cell.length_b   1.000
_cell.length_c   1.000
_cell.angle_alpha   90.00
_cell.angle_beta   90.00
_cell.angle_gamma   90.00
#
_symmetry.space_group_name_H-M   'P 1'
#
loop_
_entity.id
_entity.type
_entity.pdbx_description
1 polymer ?
#
loop_
_entity_poly.entity_id
_entity_poly.type
_entity_poly.pdbx_seq_one_letter_code
_entity_poly.pdbx_strand_id
1 'polypeptide(L)'
;MKKLESLGFHTKIASSAYKRFGYLSGSDAERADDLNALFADPSVNAILCLDGGYGSGRLLDKLDYPMIATHAKPLIGFSDITALQIALYEKSHLASVHGPLGITLASKPVSSYSWQSLLRLLREKKLSPHPNFPLHTRLMPLISGTAEGRLIGGNLSIIASLVGTPYALQGKDAILFLEDINEPSYKIDRMLNQLWQSGLLRDVNGIIFGYFTNCSYDEGDFTTQEILQHYADLAKKPTACGLPVGHDMNNMSLPVGTSVCLQVTNTATSLSFTSPLFQSRETKKI
;
A
#
# COMPACT_ATOMS: atom_id res chain seq x y z
N MET A 1 2.64 -20.28 8.52
CA MET A 1 1.47 -21.16 8.44
C MET A 1 0.84 -21.42 9.79
N LYS A 2 1.46 -22.18 10.70
CA LYS A 2 0.87 -22.55 12.01
C LYS A 2 0.13 -21.42 12.73
N LYS A 3 0.65 -20.19 12.66
CA LYS A 3 0.05 -19.01 13.29
C LYS A 3 -1.24 -18.54 12.59
N LEU A 4 -1.32 -18.60 11.26
CA LEU A 4 -2.55 -18.31 10.52
C LEU A 4 -3.59 -19.42 10.76
N GLU A 5 -3.16 -20.66 10.75
CA GLU A 5 -4.02 -21.82 11.02
C GLU A 5 -4.61 -21.77 12.43
N SER A 6 -3.82 -21.37 13.45
CA SER A 6 -4.32 -21.17 14.82
C SER A 6 -5.36 -20.04 14.95
N LEU A 7 -5.43 -19.15 13.94
CA LEU A 7 -6.45 -18.09 13.83
C LEU A 7 -7.67 -18.50 12.99
N GLY A 8 -7.71 -19.77 12.53
CA GLY A 8 -8.82 -20.33 11.76
C GLY A 8 -8.72 -20.12 10.24
N PHE A 9 -7.54 -19.72 9.74
CA PHE A 9 -7.31 -19.62 8.29
C PHE A 9 -6.79 -20.96 7.76
N HIS A 10 -7.30 -21.38 6.59
CA HIS A 10 -6.70 -22.44 5.81
C HIS A 10 -5.66 -21.85 4.87
N THR A 11 -4.44 -22.40 4.87
CA THR A 11 -3.33 -21.87 4.09
C THR A 11 -2.95 -22.76 2.92
N LYS A 12 -2.77 -22.16 1.74
CA LYS A 12 -2.21 -22.77 0.53
C LYS A 12 -0.96 -21.97 0.14
N ILE A 13 0.17 -22.65 -0.03
CA ILE A 13 1.44 -22.02 -0.39
C ILE A 13 1.70 -22.23 -1.86
N ALA A 14 2.03 -21.15 -2.59
CA ALA A 14 2.50 -21.20 -3.96
C ALA A 14 3.86 -21.90 -4.06
N SER A 15 4.07 -22.66 -5.13
CA SER A 15 5.27 -23.51 -5.29
C SER A 15 6.57 -22.72 -5.36
N SER A 16 6.52 -21.53 -5.97
CA SER A 16 7.67 -20.63 -6.10
C SER A 16 8.20 -20.13 -4.74
N ALA A 17 7.38 -20.11 -3.69
CA ALA A 17 7.80 -19.70 -2.35
C ALA A 17 8.93 -20.56 -1.76
N TYR A 18 9.11 -21.79 -2.27
CA TYR A 18 10.17 -22.70 -1.86
C TYR A 18 11.36 -22.73 -2.80
N LYS A 19 11.32 -21.95 -3.88
CA LYS A 19 12.38 -21.93 -4.90
C LYS A 19 13.40 -20.84 -4.62
N ARG A 20 14.53 -20.95 -5.32
CA ARG A 20 15.57 -19.94 -5.31
C ARG A 20 16.11 -19.73 -6.73
N PHE A 21 16.14 -18.48 -7.17
CA PHE A 21 16.71 -18.05 -8.43
C PHE A 21 17.48 -16.73 -8.21
N GLY A 22 18.76 -16.83 -7.92
CA GLY A 22 19.55 -15.70 -7.43
C GLY A 22 19.00 -15.20 -6.07
N TYR A 23 18.55 -13.94 -6.04
CA TYR A 23 17.90 -13.31 -4.90
C TYR A 23 16.36 -13.41 -4.95
N LEU A 24 15.78 -14.10 -5.96
CA LEU A 24 14.34 -14.27 -6.15
C LEU A 24 13.88 -15.66 -5.70
N SER A 25 12.61 -15.79 -5.36
CA SER A 25 11.94 -17.06 -5.05
C SER A 25 11.38 -17.72 -6.34
N GLY A 26 12.25 -18.16 -7.23
CA GLY A 26 11.91 -18.71 -8.53
C GLY A 26 12.06 -17.70 -9.68
N SER A 27 11.95 -18.19 -10.92
CA SER A 27 11.94 -17.35 -12.12
C SER A 27 10.72 -16.45 -12.18
N ASP A 28 10.78 -15.41 -13.00
CA ASP A 28 9.64 -14.50 -13.19
C ASP A 28 8.39 -15.21 -13.70
N ALA A 29 8.57 -16.18 -14.61
CA ALA A 29 7.47 -17.00 -15.13
C ALA A 29 6.82 -17.83 -14.01
N GLU A 30 7.60 -18.58 -13.23
CA GLU A 30 7.09 -19.40 -12.13
C GLU A 30 6.32 -18.59 -11.08
N ARG A 31 6.84 -17.40 -10.72
CA ARG A 31 6.19 -16.52 -9.75
C ARG A 31 4.89 -15.90 -10.29
N ALA A 32 4.88 -15.52 -11.58
CA ALA A 32 3.69 -14.97 -12.24
C ALA A 32 2.62 -16.05 -12.43
N ASP A 33 3.01 -17.27 -12.84
CA ASP A 33 2.10 -18.41 -13.00
C ASP A 33 1.45 -18.78 -11.67
N ASP A 34 2.22 -18.82 -10.57
CA ASP A 34 1.68 -19.06 -9.22
C ASP A 34 0.68 -17.97 -8.81
N LEU A 35 0.98 -16.70 -9.08
CA LEU A 35 0.08 -15.59 -8.73
C LEU A 35 -1.20 -15.64 -9.58
N ASN A 36 -1.10 -15.88 -10.87
CA ASN A 36 -2.26 -16.07 -11.75
C ASN A 36 -3.11 -17.26 -11.29
N ALA A 37 -2.48 -18.40 -10.94
CA ALA A 37 -3.17 -19.58 -10.45
C ALA A 37 -3.89 -19.32 -9.12
N LEU A 38 -3.28 -18.57 -8.19
CA LEU A 38 -3.91 -18.19 -6.93
C LEU A 38 -5.13 -17.27 -7.16
N PHE A 39 -5.07 -16.36 -8.12
CA PHE A 39 -6.21 -15.55 -8.49
C PHE A 39 -7.32 -16.39 -9.14
N ALA A 40 -6.99 -17.33 -10.03
CA ALA A 40 -7.96 -18.20 -10.69
C ALA A 40 -8.63 -19.21 -9.74
N ASP A 41 -7.96 -19.61 -8.65
CA ASP A 41 -8.45 -20.64 -7.73
C ASP A 41 -9.66 -20.17 -6.89
N PRO A 42 -10.87 -20.71 -7.07
CA PRO A 42 -12.06 -20.28 -6.32
C PRO A 42 -11.99 -20.63 -4.82
N SER A 43 -11.11 -21.54 -4.41
CA SER A 43 -10.90 -21.90 -2.99
C SER A 43 -10.05 -20.87 -2.24
N VAL A 44 -9.35 -19.98 -2.96
CA VAL A 44 -8.51 -18.91 -2.38
C VAL A 44 -9.33 -17.63 -2.21
N ASN A 45 -9.49 -17.16 -0.98
CA ASN A 45 -10.27 -15.96 -0.66
C ASN A 45 -9.41 -14.70 -0.53
N ALA A 46 -8.09 -14.84 -0.25
CA ALA A 46 -7.14 -13.73 -0.14
C ALA A 46 -5.73 -14.25 -0.44
N ILE A 47 -4.87 -13.37 -0.96
CA ILE A 47 -3.47 -13.67 -1.25
C ILE A 47 -2.60 -12.83 -0.32
N LEU A 48 -1.84 -13.49 0.57
CA LEU A 48 -0.88 -12.85 1.46
C LEU A 48 0.53 -13.03 0.89
N CYS A 49 1.18 -11.93 0.53
CA CYS A 49 2.58 -11.95 0.13
C CYS A 49 3.47 -12.32 1.31
N LEU A 50 4.41 -13.24 1.09
CA LEU A 50 5.28 -13.75 2.15
C LEU A 50 6.34 -12.73 2.53
N ASP A 51 6.96 -12.10 1.54
CA ASP A 51 8.04 -11.14 1.71
C ASP A 51 7.98 -10.05 0.63
N GLY A 52 8.71 -8.96 0.86
CA GLY A 52 8.93 -7.87 -0.08
C GLY A 52 10.30 -7.98 -0.77
N GLY A 53 11.20 -7.02 -0.52
CA GLY A 53 12.55 -7.00 -1.06
C GLY A 53 12.59 -6.39 -2.46
N TYR A 54 12.77 -7.23 -3.49
CA TYR A 54 12.80 -6.81 -4.89
C TYR A 54 12.24 -7.89 -5.81
N GLY A 55 11.60 -7.47 -6.89
CA GLY A 55 11.26 -8.35 -8.00
C GLY A 55 9.79 -8.40 -8.38
N SER A 56 8.89 -7.75 -7.64
CA SER A 56 7.45 -7.67 -8.00
C SER A 56 7.23 -6.95 -9.32
N GLY A 57 7.99 -5.89 -9.58
CA GLY A 57 7.93 -5.15 -10.85
C GLY A 57 8.25 -5.98 -12.09
N ARG A 58 8.98 -7.10 -11.95
CA ARG A 58 9.33 -8.03 -13.05
C ARG A 58 8.17 -8.93 -13.48
N LEU A 59 7.09 -8.97 -12.72
CA LEU A 59 5.93 -9.82 -12.97
C LEU A 59 4.84 -9.10 -13.76
N LEU A 60 4.85 -7.78 -13.80
CA LEU A 60 3.73 -6.96 -14.22
C LEU A 60 3.25 -7.26 -15.65
N ASP A 61 4.15 -7.55 -16.58
CA ASP A 61 3.86 -7.90 -17.96
C ASP A 61 3.38 -9.36 -18.17
N LYS A 62 3.42 -10.19 -17.10
CA LYS A 62 3.09 -11.62 -17.12
C LYS A 62 1.79 -11.97 -16.41
N LEU A 63 1.13 -10.95 -15.82
CA LEU A 63 -0.14 -11.16 -15.13
C LEU A 63 -1.33 -11.11 -16.09
N ASP A 64 -2.27 -12.03 -15.90
CA ASP A 64 -3.53 -12.07 -16.63
C ASP A 64 -4.56 -11.13 -15.98
N TYR A 65 -4.45 -9.82 -16.26
CA TYR A 65 -5.33 -8.80 -15.70
C TYR A 65 -6.82 -9.00 -16.00
N PRO A 66 -7.23 -9.43 -17.20
CA PRO A 66 -8.64 -9.75 -17.47
C PRO A 66 -9.18 -10.89 -16.59
N MET A 67 -8.43 -11.97 -16.43
CA MET A 67 -8.78 -13.08 -15.55
C MET A 67 -8.85 -12.60 -14.09
N ILE A 68 -7.84 -11.86 -13.62
CA ILE A 68 -7.77 -11.31 -12.26
C ILE A 68 -8.97 -10.40 -11.96
N ALA A 69 -9.39 -9.55 -12.91
CA ALA A 69 -10.56 -8.69 -12.76
C ALA A 69 -11.85 -9.47 -12.53
N THR A 70 -11.96 -10.67 -13.12
CA THR A 70 -13.14 -11.54 -12.98
C THR A 70 -13.09 -12.42 -11.71
N HIS A 71 -11.88 -12.66 -11.16
CA HIS A 71 -11.62 -13.48 -9.97
C HIS A 71 -11.10 -12.62 -8.82
N ALA A 72 -11.66 -11.44 -8.64
CA ALA A 72 -11.20 -10.45 -7.68
C ALA A 72 -11.12 -11.00 -6.24
N LYS A 73 -9.96 -10.87 -5.63
CA LYS A 73 -9.69 -11.17 -4.22
C LYS A 73 -8.56 -10.26 -3.71
N PRO A 74 -8.51 -9.94 -2.40
CA PRO A 74 -7.50 -9.02 -1.88
C PRO A 74 -6.09 -9.61 -1.98
N LEU A 75 -5.17 -8.83 -2.56
CA LEU A 75 -3.74 -9.01 -2.42
C LEU A 75 -3.26 -8.20 -1.21
N ILE A 76 -2.55 -8.84 -0.29
CA ILE A 76 -2.09 -8.24 0.97
C ILE A 76 -0.57 -8.21 0.98
N GLY A 77 0.01 -7.03 1.23
CA GLY A 77 1.44 -6.82 1.33
C GLY A 77 1.81 -5.35 1.31
N PHE A 78 3.08 -5.03 1.38
CA PHE A 78 3.62 -3.67 1.31
C PHE A 78 5.06 -3.69 0.78
N SER A 79 5.76 -2.54 0.79
CA SER A 79 7.13 -2.45 0.27
C SER A 79 7.16 -2.73 -1.25
N ASP A 80 7.98 -3.65 -1.74
CA ASP A 80 8.07 -4.07 -3.15
C ASP A 80 6.72 -4.51 -3.74
N ILE A 81 5.81 -5.03 -2.90
CA ILE A 81 4.46 -5.43 -3.31
C ILE A 81 3.63 -4.24 -3.81
N THR A 82 4.01 -3.02 -3.49
CA THR A 82 3.42 -1.79 -4.06
C THR A 82 3.34 -1.85 -5.58
N ALA A 83 4.34 -2.43 -6.27
CA ALA A 83 4.31 -2.57 -7.72
C ALA A 83 3.13 -3.42 -8.21
N LEU A 84 2.86 -4.55 -7.55
CA LEU A 84 1.70 -5.41 -7.86
C LEU A 84 0.38 -4.69 -7.53
N GLN A 85 0.31 -4.04 -6.38
CA GLN A 85 -0.90 -3.32 -5.95
C GLN A 85 -1.29 -2.23 -6.95
N ILE A 86 -0.32 -1.44 -7.40
CA ILE A 86 -0.53 -0.41 -8.42
C ILE A 86 -1.00 -1.02 -9.75
N ALA A 87 -0.29 -2.04 -10.24
CA ALA A 87 -0.63 -2.67 -11.51
C ALA A 87 -2.04 -3.31 -11.47
N LEU A 88 -2.40 -3.98 -10.37
CA LEU A 88 -3.73 -4.55 -10.18
C LEU A 88 -4.81 -3.47 -10.12
N TYR A 89 -4.51 -2.33 -9.47
CA TYR A 89 -5.44 -1.21 -9.42
C TYR A 89 -5.64 -0.59 -10.82
N GLU A 90 -4.56 -0.25 -11.52
CA GLU A 90 -4.60 0.45 -12.81
C GLU A 90 -5.15 -0.44 -13.96
N LYS A 91 -4.87 -1.76 -13.93
CA LYS A 91 -5.24 -2.67 -15.02
C LYS A 91 -6.50 -3.49 -14.77
N SER A 92 -6.84 -3.74 -13.50
CA SER A 92 -7.99 -4.61 -13.13
C SER A 92 -8.99 -3.92 -12.21
N HIS A 93 -8.76 -2.65 -11.82
CA HIS A 93 -9.55 -1.92 -10.84
C HIS A 93 -9.74 -2.69 -9.53
N LEU A 94 -8.73 -3.48 -9.16
CA LEU A 94 -8.76 -4.32 -7.99
C LEU A 94 -8.26 -3.56 -6.76
N ALA A 95 -9.10 -3.48 -5.75
CA ALA A 95 -8.66 -3.01 -4.43
C ALA A 95 -7.75 -4.05 -3.77
N SER A 96 -6.69 -3.59 -3.11
CA SER A 96 -5.71 -4.41 -2.41
C SER A 96 -5.54 -3.94 -0.96
N VAL A 97 -4.69 -4.60 -0.20
CA VAL A 97 -4.40 -4.21 1.19
C VAL A 97 -2.90 -3.93 1.33
N HIS A 98 -2.56 -2.65 1.51
CA HIS A 98 -1.23 -2.30 2.03
C HIS A 98 -1.18 -2.71 3.49
N GLY A 99 -0.35 -3.68 3.84
CA GLY A 99 -0.33 -4.25 5.17
C GLY A 99 0.80 -5.27 5.36
N PRO A 100 0.93 -5.84 6.55
CA PRO A 100 2.08 -6.65 6.92
C PRO A 100 2.23 -7.89 6.03
N LEU A 101 3.49 -8.25 5.75
CA LEU A 101 3.90 -9.45 5.02
C LEU A 101 3.81 -10.70 5.89
N GLY A 102 3.77 -11.87 5.28
CA GLY A 102 3.74 -13.15 5.97
C GLY A 102 4.92 -13.33 6.94
N ILE A 103 6.14 -12.96 6.52
CA ILE A 103 7.33 -13.02 7.38
C ILE A 103 7.23 -12.03 8.56
N THR A 104 6.76 -10.82 8.32
CA THR A 104 6.56 -9.80 9.37
C THR A 104 5.55 -10.29 10.42
N LEU A 105 4.44 -10.86 9.96
CA LEU A 105 3.43 -11.43 10.84
C LEU A 105 3.95 -12.64 11.63
N ALA A 106 4.81 -13.47 11.05
CA ALA A 106 5.39 -14.62 11.71
C ALA A 106 6.37 -14.24 12.85
N SER A 107 7.06 -13.12 12.72
CA SER A 107 8.07 -12.65 13.68
C SER A 107 7.48 -11.85 14.86
N LYS A 108 6.20 -11.43 14.79
CA LYS A 108 5.56 -10.58 15.82
C LYS A 108 4.49 -11.34 16.61
N PRO A 109 4.22 -10.97 17.89
CA PRO A 109 3.10 -11.51 18.64
C PRO A 109 1.76 -11.27 17.92
N VAL A 110 0.80 -12.20 18.05
CA VAL A 110 -0.55 -12.07 17.46
C VAL A 110 -1.28 -10.82 17.96
N SER A 111 -0.99 -10.40 19.19
CA SER A 111 -1.54 -9.20 19.82
C SER A 111 -0.92 -7.89 19.33
N SER A 112 0.08 -7.94 18.44
CA SER A 112 0.68 -6.72 17.89
C SER A 112 -0.34 -5.90 17.10
N TYR A 113 -0.16 -4.60 17.09
CA TYR A 113 -1.03 -3.68 16.36
C TYR A 113 -1.19 -4.05 14.87
N SER A 114 -0.09 -4.40 14.19
CA SER A 114 -0.13 -4.77 12.76
C SER A 114 -1.01 -5.99 12.49
N TRP A 115 -0.97 -7.02 13.37
CA TRP A 115 -1.86 -8.18 13.30
C TRP A 115 -3.33 -7.80 13.52
N GLN A 116 -3.59 -7.02 14.57
CA GLN A 116 -4.95 -6.61 14.91
C GLN A 116 -5.56 -5.75 13.81
N SER A 117 -4.76 -4.84 13.23
CA SER A 117 -5.17 -4.00 12.11
C SER A 117 -5.55 -4.83 10.89
N LEU A 118 -4.72 -5.83 10.51
CA LEU A 118 -5.03 -6.73 9.39
C LEU A 118 -6.27 -7.59 9.66
N LEU A 119 -6.34 -8.23 10.83
CA LEU A 119 -7.46 -9.11 11.17
C LEU A 119 -8.78 -8.35 11.23
N ARG A 120 -8.78 -7.12 11.74
CA ARG A 120 -9.94 -6.24 11.71
C ARG A 120 -10.39 -6.00 10.28
N LEU A 121 -9.49 -5.58 9.40
CA LEU A 121 -9.77 -5.30 8.01
C LEU A 121 -10.36 -6.51 7.26
N LEU A 122 -9.85 -7.73 7.54
CA LEU A 122 -10.31 -8.95 6.88
C LEU A 122 -11.65 -9.49 7.44
N ARG A 123 -12.00 -9.16 8.68
CA ARG A 123 -13.19 -9.70 9.37
C ARG A 123 -14.38 -8.74 9.39
N GLU A 124 -14.14 -7.45 9.34
CA GLU A 124 -15.21 -6.46 9.38
C GLU A 124 -15.92 -6.37 8.02
N LYS A 125 -17.24 -6.61 8.01
CA LYS A 125 -18.07 -6.44 6.82
C LYS A 125 -18.24 -4.97 6.41
N LYS A 126 -18.07 -4.05 7.36
CA LYS A 126 -18.07 -2.61 7.14
C LYS A 126 -16.82 -2.04 7.80
N LEU A 127 -16.08 -1.23 7.06
CA LEU A 127 -15.00 -0.44 7.66
C LEU A 127 -15.57 0.49 8.73
N SER A 128 -14.90 0.54 9.87
CA SER A 128 -15.07 1.67 10.77
C SER A 128 -14.76 2.95 9.99
N PRO A 129 -15.62 3.99 10.05
CA PRO A 129 -15.36 5.23 9.33
C PRO A 129 -13.99 5.84 9.68
N HIS A 130 -13.48 5.58 10.86
CA HIS A 130 -12.16 6.08 11.28
C HIS A 130 -11.18 4.92 11.51
N PRO A 131 -9.95 5.03 10.97
CA PRO A 131 -8.90 4.06 11.27
C PRO A 131 -8.55 4.08 12.75
N ASN A 132 -8.25 2.92 13.30
CA ASN A 132 -7.82 2.80 14.68
C ASN A 132 -6.30 2.97 14.75
N PHE A 133 -5.84 4.16 15.06
CA PHE A 133 -4.40 4.44 15.20
C PHE A 133 -3.81 3.81 16.46
N PRO A 134 -2.49 3.49 16.46
CA PRO A 134 -1.78 3.13 17.67
C PRO A 134 -1.89 4.22 18.74
N LEU A 135 -1.79 3.85 20.01
CA LEU A 135 -1.76 4.81 21.11
C LEU A 135 -0.70 5.91 20.87
N HIS A 136 -1.08 7.15 21.13
CA HIS A 136 -0.24 8.33 20.94
C HIS A 136 0.13 8.67 19.49
N THR A 137 -0.39 7.97 18.49
CA THR A 137 -0.21 8.33 17.08
C THR A 137 -1.20 9.43 16.70
N ARG A 138 -0.69 10.49 16.08
CA ARG A 138 -1.49 11.59 15.54
C ARG A 138 -1.00 11.95 14.15
N LEU A 139 -1.93 12.21 13.25
CA LEU A 139 -1.60 12.85 11.98
C LEU A 139 -1.24 14.30 12.24
N MET A 140 -0.12 14.74 11.71
CA MET A 140 0.35 16.13 11.81
C MET A 140 -0.03 16.88 10.53
N PRO A 141 -0.64 18.07 10.63
CA PRO A 141 -1.00 18.87 9.47
C PRO A 141 0.25 19.47 8.81
N LEU A 142 0.32 19.42 7.48
CA LEU A 142 1.29 20.17 6.68
C LEU A 142 0.58 21.27 5.87
N ILE A 143 -0.47 20.93 5.12
CA ILE A 143 -1.30 21.89 4.37
C ILE A 143 -2.76 21.66 4.73
N SER A 144 -3.41 22.69 5.26
CA SER A 144 -4.82 22.61 5.66
C SER A 144 -5.76 22.51 4.46
N GLY A 145 -6.89 21.81 4.65
CA GLY A 145 -7.95 21.65 3.66
C GLY A 145 -8.68 20.32 3.83
N THR A 146 -9.64 20.09 2.96
CA THR A 146 -10.40 18.82 2.89
C THR A 146 -10.30 18.26 1.48
N ALA A 147 -10.03 16.98 1.37
CA ALA A 147 -9.95 16.26 0.11
C ALA A 147 -10.68 14.91 0.22
N GLU A 148 -11.33 14.54 -0.88
CA GLU A 148 -11.94 13.23 -1.05
C GLU A 148 -11.35 12.57 -2.28
N GLY A 149 -11.26 11.24 -2.25
CA GLY A 149 -10.73 10.47 -3.37
C GLY A 149 -10.47 9.03 -3.00
N ARG A 150 -10.00 8.27 -3.97
CA ARG A 150 -9.56 6.89 -3.71
C ARG A 150 -8.18 6.90 -3.07
N LEU A 151 -8.01 6.12 -2.02
CA LEU A 151 -6.73 5.96 -1.36
C LEU A 151 -5.81 5.11 -2.24
N ILE A 152 -4.75 5.71 -2.74
CA ILE A 152 -3.73 5.07 -3.58
C ILE A 152 -2.35 5.34 -2.98
N GLY A 153 -1.36 4.55 -3.33
CA GLY A 153 0.01 4.80 -2.87
C GLY A 153 0.73 3.56 -2.40
N GLY A 154 1.72 3.75 -1.54
CA GLY A 154 2.60 2.73 -0.99
C GLY A 154 4.04 3.22 -0.87
N ASN A 155 5.00 2.36 -1.18
CA ASN A 155 6.42 2.66 -1.10
C ASN A 155 6.85 3.65 -2.19
N LEU A 156 7.47 4.77 -1.76
CA LEU A 156 7.87 5.87 -2.64
C LEU A 156 8.86 5.42 -3.72
N SER A 157 9.88 4.65 -3.35
CA SER A 157 10.90 4.15 -4.28
C SER A 157 10.28 3.30 -5.40
N ILE A 158 9.31 2.47 -5.05
CA ILE A 158 8.59 1.62 -6.01
C ILE A 158 7.69 2.46 -6.91
N ILE A 159 6.93 3.41 -6.37
CA ILE A 159 6.08 4.31 -7.15
C ILE A 159 6.92 5.11 -8.14
N ALA A 160 8.04 5.69 -7.68
CA ALA A 160 8.96 6.45 -8.53
C ALA A 160 9.55 5.57 -9.66
N SER A 161 9.87 4.30 -9.37
CA SER A 161 10.41 3.37 -10.37
C SER A 161 9.42 3.02 -11.49
N LEU A 162 8.12 3.16 -11.25
CA LEU A 162 7.07 2.88 -12.24
C LEU A 162 6.72 4.10 -13.10
N VAL A 163 7.22 5.29 -12.79
CA VAL A 163 6.99 6.50 -13.61
C VAL A 163 7.55 6.29 -15.02
N GLY A 164 6.72 6.56 -16.03
CA GLY A 164 7.07 6.36 -17.42
C GLY A 164 6.84 4.94 -17.95
N THR A 165 6.35 4.03 -17.12
CA THR A 165 5.95 2.68 -17.54
C THR A 165 4.44 2.61 -17.79
N PRO A 166 3.93 1.55 -18.47
CA PRO A 166 2.49 1.32 -18.63
C PRO A 166 1.73 1.08 -17.32
N TYR A 167 2.44 0.96 -16.20
CA TYR A 167 1.93 0.70 -14.84
C TYR A 167 2.03 1.91 -13.93
N ALA A 168 2.39 3.08 -14.46
CA ALA A 168 2.49 4.32 -13.68
C ALA A 168 1.16 4.65 -12.99
N LEU A 169 1.24 4.96 -11.70
CA LEU A 169 0.08 5.34 -10.87
C LEU A 169 -0.54 6.64 -11.38
N GLN A 170 -1.87 6.68 -11.51
CA GLN A 170 -2.64 7.85 -11.93
C GLN A 170 -3.23 8.57 -10.71
N GLY A 171 -2.98 9.88 -10.61
CA GLY A 171 -3.36 10.69 -9.43
C GLY A 171 -4.79 11.22 -9.44
N LYS A 172 -5.49 11.17 -10.56
CA LYS A 172 -6.81 11.79 -10.69
C LYS A 172 -7.83 11.21 -9.70
N ASP A 173 -8.55 12.10 -9.00
CA ASP A 173 -9.59 11.75 -8.03
C ASP A 173 -9.08 10.84 -6.89
N ALA A 174 -7.82 11.05 -6.47
CA ALA A 174 -7.16 10.20 -5.49
C ALA A 174 -6.56 10.98 -4.32
N ILE A 175 -6.37 10.28 -3.20
CA ILE A 175 -5.53 10.68 -2.08
C ILE A 175 -4.33 9.74 -2.07
N LEU A 176 -3.14 10.31 -2.22
CA LEU A 176 -1.88 9.59 -2.29
C LEU A 176 -1.28 9.42 -0.92
N PHE A 177 -0.97 8.18 -0.52
CA PHE A 177 -0.10 7.96 0.64
C PHE A 177 1.27 7.43 0.20
N LEU A 178 2.33 7.86 0.92
CA LEU A 178 3.72 7.52 0.61
C LEU A 178 4.46 7.14 1.89
N GLU A 179 5.24 6.08 1.86
CA GLU A 179 6.15 5.65 2.91
C GLU A 179 7.46 5.17 2.28
N ASP A 180 8.57 5.13 3.04
CA ASP A 180 9.80 4.50 2.56
C ASP A 180 10.71 4.06 3.73
N ILE A 181 11.81 3.38 3.41
CA ILE A 181 12.80 2.90 4.38
C ILE A 181 14.23 2.97 3.83
N ASN A 182 15.17 3.32 4.73
CA ASN A 182 16.62 3.26 4.48
C ASN A 182 17.10 4.12 3.29
N GLU A 183 16.36 5.15 2.92
CA GLU A 183 16.76 6.06 1.87
C GLU A 183 17.40 7.32 2.45
N PRO A 184 18.58 7.74 1.95
CA PRO A 184 19.14 9.05 2.27
C PRO A 184 18.20 10.18 1.82
N SER A 185 18.20 11.30 2.53
CA SER A 185 17.27 12.41 2.29
C SER A 185 17.30 12.92 0.85
N TYR A 186 18.46 13.03 0.21
CA TYR A 186 18.57 13.48 -1.18
C TYR A 186 17.89 12.52 -2.19
N LYS A 187 17.79 11.22 -1.86
CA LYS A 187 17.05 10.27 -2.71
C LYS A 187 15.55 10.43 -2.55
N ILE A 188 15.07 10.71 -1.33
CA ILE A 188 13.66 11.03 -1.09
C ILE A 188 13.29 12.27 -1.89
N ASP A 189 14.11 13.31 -1.83
CA ASP A 189 13.93 14.53 -2.63
C ASP A 189 13.87 14.22 -4.13
N ARG A 190 14.84 13.46 -4.65
CA ARG A 190 14.88 13.08 -6.06
C ARG A 190 13.63 12.31 -6.49
N MET A 191 13.14 11.37 -5.68
CA MET A 191 11.94 10.59 -6.01
C MET A 191 10.67 11.45 -5.95
N LEU A 192 10.53 12.31 -4.95
CA LEU A 192 9.41 13.25 -4.88
C LEU A 192 9.43 14.27 -6.02
N ASN A 193 10.64 14.74 -6.42
CA ASN A 193 10.79 15.58 -7.61
C ASN A 193 10.36 14.85 -8.89
N GLN A 194 10.68 13.57 -9.03
CA GLN A 194 10.20 12.76 -10.15
C GLN A 194 8.67 12.66 -10.16
N LEU A 195 8.04 12.43 -9.01
CA LEU A 195 6.57 12.41 -8.90
C LEU A 195 5.95 13.79 -9.17
N TRP A 196 6.62 14.87 -8.78
CA TRP A 196 6.21 16.23 -9.09
C TRP A 196 6.28 16.50 -10.61
N GLN A 197 7.40 16.17 -11.26
CA GLN A 197 7.61 16.39 -12.69
C GLN A 197 6.71 15.52 -13.56
N SER A 198 6.40 14.30 -13.12
CA SER A 198 5.45 13.40 -13.81
C SER A 198 4.00 13.89 -13.76
N GLY A 199 3.69 14.83 -12.86
CA GLY A 199 2.33 15.33 -12.65
C GLY A 199 1.60 14.68 -11.49
N LEU A 200 2.04 13.53 -10.96
CA LEU A 200 1.32 12.76 -9.94
C LEU A 200 0.95 13.62 -8.71
N LEU A 201 1.91 14.37 -8.15
CA LEU A 201 1.65 15.22 -6.97
C LEU A 201 0.73 16.43 -7.28
N ARG A 202 0.60 16.83 -8.54
CA ARG A 202 -0.33 17.90 -8.98
C ARG A 202 -1.74 17.38 -9.19
N ASP A 203 -1.88 16.14 -9.65
CA ASP A 203 -3.15 15.55 -10.08
C ASP A 203 -3.96 14.98 -8.91
N VAL A 204 -3.30 14.58 -7.81
CA VAL A 204 -3.99 14.06 -6.62
C VAL A 204 -4.78 15.16 -5.90
N ASN A 205 -5.84 14.76 -5.20
CA ASN A 205 -6.66 15.66 -4.39
C ASN A 205 -6.06 15.95 -3.01
N GLY A 206 -5.26 15.03 -2.47
CA GLY A 206 -4.60 15.16 -1.17
C GLY A 206 -3.43 14.21 -1.02
N ILE A 207 -2.57 14.45 -0.02
CA ILE A 207 -1.35 13.67 0.22
C ILE A 207 -1.28 13.31 1.72
N ILE A 208 -0.87 12.07 2.02
CA ILE A 208 -0.59 11.63 3.38
C ILE A 208 0.77 10.93 3.40
N PHE A 209 1.70 11.46 4.16
CA PHE A 209 2.98 10.79 4.37
C PHE A 209 2.90 9.82 5.55
N GLY A 210 3.31 8.58 5.30
CA GLY A 210 3.53 7.55 6.30
C GLY A 210 4.87 7.69 6.99
N TYR A 211 5.43 6.56 7.44
CA TYR A 211 6.75 6.54 8.03
C TYR A 211 7.85 6.52 6.95
N PHE A 212 8.90 7.29 7.20
CA PHE A 212 10.17 7.25 6.49
C PHE A 212 11.22 6.68 7.45
N THR A 213 11.22 5.36 7.54
CA THR A 213 11.96 4.62 8.58
C THR A 213 13.44 4.57 8.25
N ASN A 214 14.32 4.92 9.21
CA ASN A 214 15.76 4.94 9.01
C ASN A 214 16.22 5.75 7.79
N CYS A 215 15.46 6.77 7.41
CA CYS A 215 15.85 7.69 6.35
C CYS A 215 16.80 8.72 6.93
N SER A 216 18.07 8.61 6.56
CA SER A 216 19.17 9.40 7.13
C SER A 216 19.39 10.69 6.33
N TYR A 217 20.03 11.66 6.98
CA TYR A 217 20.57 12.87 6.38
C TYR A 217 21.93 13.20 7.06
N ASP A 218 22.84 13.81 6.33
CA ASP A 218 24.11 14.26 6.86
C ASP A 218 23.99 15.66 7.46
N GLU A 219 24.95 16.06 8.27
CA GLU A 219 24.96 17.39 8.88
C GLU A 219 24.99 18.48 7.79
N GLY A 220 24.01 19.39 7.84
CA GLY A 220 23.84 20.46 6.86
C GLY A 220 22.93 20.11 5.68
N ASP A 221 22.50 18.86 5.54
CA ASP A 221 21.51 18.44 4.55
C ASP A 221 20.08 18.73 5.01
N PHE A 222 19.15 18.76 4.06
CA PHE A 222 17.72 18.81 4.38
C PHE A 222 17.29 17.53 5.09
N THR A 223 16.54 17.70 6.16
CA THR A 223 15.85 16.59 6.83
C THR A 223 14.73 16.04 5.97
N THR A 224 14.36 14.77 6.17
CA THR A 224 13.18 14.19 5.51
C THR A 224 11.94 15.06 5.72
N GLN A 225 11.74 15.63 6.92
CA GLN A 225 10.57 16.44 7.20
C GLN A 225 10.54 17.75 6.40
N GLU A 226 11.68 18.42 6.23
CA GLU A 226 11.78 19.64 5.39
C GLU A 226 11.49 19.33 3.93
N ILE A 227 11.95 18.18 3.42
CA ILE A 227 11.67 17.74 2.06
C ILE A 227 10.17 17.46 1.89
N LEU A 228 9.54 16.72 2.81
CA LEU A 228 8.10 16.44 2.74
C LEU A 228 7.28 17.74 2.78
N GLN A 229 7.67 18.70 3.64
CA GLN A 229 7.04 20.03 3.70
C GLN A 229 7.20 20.78 2.36
N HIS A 230 8.40 20.77 1.77
CA HIS A 230 8.66 21.41 0.48
C HIS A 230 7.70 20.91 -0.63
N TYR A 231 7.53 19.59 -0.76
CA TYR A 231 6.62 19.05 -1.79
C TYR A 231 5.14 19.24 -1.43
N ALA A 232 4.80 19.29 -0.16
CA ALA A 232 3.46 19.68 0.28
C ALA A 232 3.15 21.13 -0.12
N ASP A 233 4.10 22.07 0.07
CA ASP A 233 3.98 23.48 -0.32
C ASP A 233 3.88 23.65 -1.84
N LEU A 234 4.63 22.86 -2.60
CA LEU A 234 4.54 22.86 -4.07
C LEU A 234 3.18 22.33 -4.56
N ALA A 235 2.72 21.22 -4.00
CA ALA A 235 1.46 20.59 -4.40
C ALA A 235 0.23 21.42 -4.03
N LYS A 236 0.27 22.17 -2.92
CA LYS A 236 -0.84 23.01 -2.42
C LYS A 236 -2.13 22.23 -2.25
N LYS A 237 -2.03 20.96 -1.88
CA LYS A 237 -3.17 20.06 -1.60
C LYS A 237 -3.26 19.82 -0.10
N PRO A 238 -4.45 19.48 0.44
CA PRO A 238 -4.56 19.01 1.81
C PRO A 238 -3.53 17.92 2.07
N THR A 239 -2.58 18.16 2.99
CA THR A 239 -1.45 17.25 3.23
C THR A 239 -1.23 17.06 4.73
N ALA A 240 -1.04 15.81 5.13
CA ALA A 240 -0.68 15.42 6.48
C ALA A 240 0.49 14.43 6.49
N CYS A 241 1.16 14.29 7.65
CA CYS A 241 2.18 13.27 7.87
C CYS A 241 1.93 12.50 9.17
N GLY A 242 2.68 11.41 9.38
CA GLY A 242 2.56 10.57 10.56
C GLY A 242 1.49 9.47 10.46
N LEU A 243 1.04 9.12 9.25
CA LEU A 243 0.19 7.94 9.06
C LEU A 243 1.00 6.68 9.49
N PRO A 244 0.47 5.83 10.40
CA PRO A 244 1.21 4.69 10.93
C PRO A 244 1.27 3.52 9.94
N VAL A 245 1.87 3.75 8.77
CA VAL A 245 2.09 2.77 7.69
C VAL A 245 3.54 2.79 7.25
N GLY A 246 4.04 1.66 6.81
CA GLY A 246 5.40 1.49 6.33
C GLY A 246 6.21 0.50 7.17
N HIS A 247 7.52 0.69 7.22
CA HIS A 247 8.48 -0.27 7.77
C HIS A 247 8.75 -0.13 9.27
N ASP A 248 7.92 0.60 9.99
CA ASP A 248 8.03 0.73 11.44
C ASP A 248 7.34 -0.44 12.19
N MET A 249 7.49 -0.47 13.52
CA MET A 249 6.89 -1.50 14.38
C MET A 249 5.36 -1.60 14.20
N ASN A 250 4.70 -0.46 13.99
CA ASN A 250 3.26 -0.38 13.76
C ASN A 250 2.99 -0.10 12.28
N ASN A 251 2.60 -1.13 11.56
CA ASN A 251 2.17 -1.00 10.18
C ASN A 251 0.66 -1.24 10.09
N MET A 252 -0.10 -0.16 9.97
CA MET A 252 -1.54 -0.19 9.82
C MET A 252 -1.92 -0.80 8.47
N SER A 253 -2.90 -1.69 8.45
CA SER A 253 -3.44 -2.19 7.19
C SER A 253 -4.38 -1.17 6.58
N LEU A 254 -4.10 -0.76 5.35
CA LEU A 254 -4.89 0.18 4.57
C LEU A 254 -5.54 -0.49 3.37
N PRO A 255 -6.83 -0.27 3.15
CA PRO A 255 -7.49 -0.72 1.93
C PRO A 255 -7.18 0.25 0.78
N VAL A 256 -6.26 -0.15 -0.09
CA VAL A 256 -5.88 0.60 -1.29
C VAL A 256 -6.97 0.48 -2.35
N GLY A 257 -7.33 1.58 -2.99
CA GLY A 257 -8.41 1.65 -4.00
C GLY A 257 -9.79 1.97 -3.42
N THR A 258 -9.92 2.15 -2.09
CA THR A 258 -11.19 2.53 -1.46
C THR A 258 -11.33 4.04 -1.33
N SER A 259 -12.58 4.54 -1.25
CA SER A 259 -12.84 5.97 -1.09
C SER A 259 -12.58 6.43 0.34
N VAL A 260 -11.88 7.55 0.47
CA VAL A 260 -11.55 8.18 1.75
C VAL A 260 -11.79 9.68 1.70
N CYS A 261 -11.96 10.27 2.88
CA CYS A 261 -11.93 11.71 3.10
C CYS A 261 -10.77 12.05 4.05
N LEU A 262 -9.91 12.94 3.61
CA LEU A 262 -8.82 13.54 4.39
C LEU A 262 -9.23 14.94 4.79
N GLN A 263 -9.31 15.21 6.09
CA GLN A 263 -9.55 16.53 6.62
C GLN A 263 -8.36 17.00 7.45
N VAL A 264 -7.75 18.09 7.04
CA VAL A 264 -6.55 18.68 7.67
C VAL A 264 -6.91 20.07 8.16
N THR A 265 -6.81 20.30 9.46
CA THR A 265 -6.96 21.62 10.07
C THR A 265 -5.71 21.93 10.90
N ASN A 266 -5.56 23.18 11.33
CA ASN A 266 -4.42 23.58 12.17
C ASN A 266 -4.39 22.87 13.54
N THR A 267 -5.51 22.31 13.99
CA THR A 267 -5.64 21.71 15.33
C THR A 267 -5.93 20.21 15.30
N ALA A 268 -6.45 19.69 14.19
CA ALA A 268 -6.83 18.29 14.07
C ALA A 268 -6.70 17.81 12.62
N THR A 269 -6.27 16.57 12.46
CA THR A 269 -6.23 15.89 11.18
C THR A 269 -6.93 14.55 11.31
N SER A 270 -7.79 14.23 10.35
CA SER A 270 -8.50 12.94 10.31
C SER A 270 -8.48 12.34 8.91
N LEU A 271 -8.42 11.01 8.87
CA LEU A 271 -8.67 10.21 7.69
C LEU A 271 -9.92 9.38 7.98
N SER A 272 -10.87 9.34 7.06
CA SER A 272 -12.06 8.52 7.19
C SER A 272 -12.34 7.73 5.92
N PHE A 273 -12.81 6.48 6.09
CA PHE A 273 -13.24 5.62 4.98
C PHE A 273 -14.71 5.91 4.67
N THR A 274 -15.02 6.20 3.41
CA THR A 274 -16.35 6.60 2.96
C THR A 274 -17.09 5.51 2.18
N SER A 275 -16.42 4.40 1.85
CA SER A 275 -17.01 3.25 1.16
C SER A 275 -16.68 1.91 1.84
N PRO A 276 -17.48 0.84 1.66
CA PRO A 276 -17.13 -0.50 2.11
C PRO A 276 -15.90 -1.03 1.37
N LEU A 277 -15.09 -1.87 2.04
CA LEU A 277 -13.84 -2.45 1.53
C LEU A 277 -14.00 -3.26 0.24
N PHE A 278 -14.99 -4.12 0.23
CA PHE A 278 -15.30 -5.01 -0.87
C PHE A 278 -16.81 -4.87 -1.13
N GLN A 279 -17.17 -4.26 -2.23
CA GLN A 279 -18.54 -4.41 -2.72
C GLN A 279 -18.69 -5.89 -3.11
N SER A 280 -19.48 -6.64 -2.32
CA SER A 280 -20.01 -7.90 -2.82
C SER A 280 -20.70 -7.58 -4.14
N ARG A 281 -20.27 -8.18 -5.24
CA ARG A 281 -21.08 -8.16 -6.45
C ARG A 281 -22.48 -8.66 -6.04
N GLU A 282 -23.45 -7.79 -5.97
CA GLU A 282 -24.84 -8.21 -5.99
C GLU A 282 -24.98 -9.05 -7.25
N THR A 283 -25.14 -10.33 -7.06
CA THR A 283 -25.63 -11.23 -8.11
C THR A 283 -26.94 -10.61 -8.58
N LYS A 284 -26.90 -9.87 -9.70
CA LYS A 284 -28.13 -9.58 -10.43
C LYS A 284 -28.77 -10.95 -10.70
N LYS A 285 -29.78 -11.27 -9.91
CA LYS A 285 -30.71 -12.33 -10.26
C LYS A 285 -31.30 -11.93 -11.61
N ILE A 286 -30.93 -12.66 -12.65
CA ILE A 286 -31.62 -12.68 -13.95
C ILE A 286 -32.89 -13.47 -13.77
#